data_f52dc0bd31896ecb938d7f926d34b304
#
_entry.id   f52dc0bd31896ecb938d7f926d34b304
#
_cell.length_a   1.000
_cell.length_b   1.000
_cell.length_c   1.000
_cell.angle_alpha   90.00
_cell.angle_beta   90.00
_cell.angle_gamma   90.00
#
_symmetry.space_group_name_H-M   'P 1'
#
loop_
_entity.id
_entity.type
_entity.pdbx_description
1 polymer ?
#
loop_
_entity_poly.entity_id
_entity_poly.type
_entity_poly.pdbx_seq_one_letter_code
_entity_poly.pdbx_strand_id
1 'polypeptide(L)'
;MLLRLRAWRLTALLVLMAPVIAACATNHSGVKRAAFTSREFGVAVSPRVTTAKYPPHGGGRYMPNNPYKVRGVTYQPVDGPGYVATGEASWYGQDFHGRRTANGEIFGAYYLTAASPVLPIPSDARVTNLENGRSVMVRIDDRGPYMQGR
;
A
#
# COMPACT_ATOMS: atom_id res chain seq x y z
N MET A 1 -82.18 -32.01 -5.62
CA MET A 1 -81.83 -31.56 -4.26
C MET A 1 -80.28 -31.39 -4.21
N LEU A 2 -79.92 -30.21 -4.24
CA LEU A 2 -78.74 -29.47 -3.91
C LEU A 2 -77.61 -30.22 -3.15
N LEU A 3 -76.35 -30.09 -3.60
CA LEU A 3 -75.32 -29.58 -2.68
C LEU A 3 -74.15 -28.97 -3.48
N ARG A 4 -74.06 -27.66 -3.39
CA ARG A 4 -72.85 -26.88 -3.75
C ARG A 4 -71.89 -26.95 -2.56
N LEU A 5 -70.69 -27.43 -2.72
CA LEU A 5 -69.59 -27.31 -1.77
C LEU A 5 -68.38 -26.68 -2.44
N ARG A 6 -68.28 -25.39 -2.23
CA ARG A 6 -67.16 -24.59 -1.80
C ARG A 6 -65.78 -25.09 -2.16
N ALA A 7 -65.31 -24.71 -3.30
CA ALA A 7 -63.88 -24.61 -3.69
C ALA A 7 -63.29 -23.25 -3.27
N TRP A 8 -63.01 -23.06 -1.97
CA TRP A 8 -62.46 -21.76 -1.49
C TRP A 8 -61.43 -21.89 -0.38
N ARG A 9 -60.60 -22.92 -0.46
CA ARG A 9 -59.56 -23.14 0.58
C ARG A 9 -58.19 -23.52 0.06
N LEU A 10 -57.86 -23.37 -1.22
CA LEU A 10 -56.54 -23.77 -1.74
C LEU A 10 -55.70 -22.64 -2.36
N THR A 11 -56.14 -21.39 -2.28
CA THR A 11 -55.40 -20.25 -2.81
C THR A 11 -54.69 -19.39 -1.74
N ALA A 12 -54.71 -19.78 -0.46
CA ALA A 12 -54.14 -18.98 0.63
C ALA A 12 -52.82 -19.49 1.18
N LEU A 13 -52.17 -20.50 0.57
CA LEU A 13 -50.95 -21.11 1.13
C LEU A 13 -49.72 -21.03 0.19
N LEU A 14 -49.78 -20.21 -0.83
CA LEU A 14 -48.67 -20.11 -1.82
C LEU A 14 -48.00 -18.73 -1.87
N VAL A 15 -48.25 -17.89 -0.86
CA VAL A 15 -47.64 -16.53 -0.83
C VAL A 15 -46.64 -16.34 0.31
N LEU A 16 -46.23 -17.40 1.04
CA LEU A 16 -45.34 -17.26 2.21
C LEU A 16 -44.00 -17.99 2.07
N MET A 17 -43.58 -18.25 0.84
CA MET A 17 -42.19 -18.68 0.52
C MET A 17 -41.55 -17.64 -0.39
N ALA A 18 -41.53 -16.39 0.04
CA ALA A 18 -40.61 -15.44 -0.52
C ALA A 18 -39.20 -15.78 -0.02
N PRO A 19 -38.20 -15.89 -0.91
CA PRO A 19 -36.90 -16.37 -0.51
C PRO A 19 -36.21 -15.31 0.37
N VAL A 20 -35.77 -15.75 1.52
CA VAL A 20 -34.69 -15.10 2.27
C VAL A 20 -33.39 -15.32 1.50
N ILE A 21 -33.29 -14.74 0.32
CA ILE A 21 -32.03 -14.57 -0.43
C ILE A 21 -31.71 -13.10 -0.38
N ALA A 22 -31.45 -12.60 0.80
CA ALA A 22 -30.91 -11.28 0.93
C ALA A 22 -29.96 -11.26 2.11
N ALA A 23 -28.72 -11.03 1.77
CA ALA A 23 -27.65 -10.65 2.67
C ALA A 23 -26.51 -11.66 2.82
N CYS A 24 -25.95 -12.09 1.70
CA CYS A 24 -24.50 -12.05 1.64
C CYS A 24 -24.08 -10.74 0.94
N ALA A 25 -24.53 -9.61 1.48
CA ALA A 25 -23.79 -8.37 1.31
C ALA A 25 -22.50 -8.58 2.10
N THR A 26 -21.48 -9.05 1.42
CA THR A 26 -20.11 -9.00 1.90
C THR A 26 -19.86 -7.54 2.26
N ASN A 27 -19.87 -7.24 3.55
CA ASN A 27 -19.25 -6.03 4.06
C ASN A 27 -17.80 -6.08 3.64
N HIS A 28 -17.52 -5.59 2.45
CA HIS A 28 -16.22 -5.06 2.09
C HIS A 28 -16.07 -3.80 2.95
N SER A 29 -15.78 -4.02 4.24
CA SER A 29 -15.20 -3.02 5.10
C SER A 29 -14.08 -2.38 4.31
N GLY A 30 -14.28 -1.10 3.96
CA GLY A 30 -13.52 -0.38 2.98
C GLY A 30 -12.02 -0.46 3.23
N VAL A 31 -11.36 -1.30 2.48
CA VAL A 31 -9.95 -1.17 2.21
C VAL A 31 -9.83 0.18 1.51
N LYS A 32 -9.46 1.22 2.26
CA LYS A 32 -9.14 2.52 1.66
C LYS A 32 -8.15 2.23 0.54
N ARG A 33 -8.55 2.50 -0.70
CA ARG A 33 -7.65 2.37 -1.84
C ARG A 33 -6.43 3.20 -1.52
N ALA A 34 -5.24 2.63 -1.71
CA ALA A 34 -4.01 3.40 -1.60
C ALA A 34 -4.16 4.66 -2.45
N ALA A 35 -3.68 5.80 -1.93
CA ALA A 35 -3.75 7.09 -2.62
C ALA A 35 -3.07 7.03 -4.01
N PHE A 36 -2.23 6.01 -4.23
CA PHE A 36 -1.48 5.80 -5.45
C PHE A 36 -1.86 4.45 -6.07
N THR A 37 -2.15 4.46 -7.36
CA THR A 37 -2.48 3.25 -8.12
C THR A 37 -1.27 2.81 -8.95
N SER A 38 -1.17 1.51 -9.22
CA SER A 38 -0.17 0.97 -10.16
C SER A 38 -0.25 1.62 -11.55
N ARG A 39 -1.42 2.16 -11.91
CA ARG A 39 -1.64 2.88 -13.15
C ARG A 39 -0.92 4.24 -13.16
N GLU A 40 -0.81 4.91 -12.02
CA GLU A 40 -0.15 6.21 -11.85
C GLU A 40 1.38 6.09 -11.93
N PHE A 41 1.96 5.05 -11.35
CA PHE A 41 3.42 4.87 -11.27
C PHE A 41 3.98 3.83 -12.23
N GLY A 42 3.12 3.09 -12.95
CA GLY A 42 3.56 2.01 -13.85
C GLY A 42 4.20 0.82 -13.14
N VAL A 43 4.08 0.75 -11.82
CA VAL A 43 4.54 -0.35 -10.98
C VAL A 43 3.41 -0.82 -10.07
N ALA A 44 3.34 -2.11 -9.82
CA ALA A 44 2.33 -2.66 -8.94
C ALA A 44 2.56 -2.19 -7.50
N VAL A 45 1.50 -1.73 -6.85
CA VAL A 45 1.53 -1.44 -5.41
C VAL A 45 1.65 -2.76 -4.67
N SER A 46 2.66 -2.89 -3.81
CA SER A 46 2.88 -4.11 -3.02
C SER A 46 1.68 -4.42 -2.10
N PRO A 47 1.34 -5.68 -1.89
CA PRO A 47 0.22 -6.04 -1.02
C PRO A 47 0.50 -5.64 0.42
N ARG A 48 -0.56 -5.27 1.14
CA ARG A 48 -0.49 -5.10 2.59
C ARG A 48 -0.43 -6.47 3.25
N VAL A 49 0.59 -6.71 4.04
CA VAL A 49 0.82 -8.01 4.70
C VAL A 49 0.49 -7.99 6.18
N THR A 50 0.34 -6.79 6.78
CA THR A 50 -0.04 -6.64 8.18
C THR A 50 -0.74 -5.30 8.43
N THR A 51 -1.54 -5.25 9.49
CA THR A 51 -2.16 -4.03 10.03
C THR A 51 -1.66 -3.69 11.43
N ALA A 52 -0.66 -4.45 11.94
CA ALA A 52 -0.08 -4.20 13.23
C ALA A 52 0.54 -2.79 13.29
N LYS A 53 0.28 -2.05 14.38
CA LYS A 53 0.80 -0.67 14.56
C LYS A 53 2.33 -0.62 14.42
N TYR A 54 3.01 -1.64 14.91
CA TYR A 54 4.46 -1.82 14.80
C TYR A 54 4.74 -3.15 14.10
N PRO A 55 4.84 -3.16 12.76
CA PRO A 55 5.17 -4.38 12.02
C PRO A 55 6.58 -4.86 12.36
N PRO A 56 6.89 -6.14 12.09
CA PRO A 56 8.27 -6.63 12.19
C PRO A 56 9.22 -5.74 11.40
N HIS A 57 10.35 -5.40 12.01
CA HIS A 57 11.36 -4.52 11.42
C HIS A 57 12.60 -5.32 10.99
N GLY A 58 13.18 -4.96 9.85
CA GLY A 58 14.36 -5.63 9.30
C GLY A 58 14.04 -6.89 8.50
N GLY A 59 15.07 -7.72 8.22
CA GLY A 59 14.92 -8.95 7.44
C GLY A 59 14.85 -8.75 5.92
N GLY A 60 15.13 -7.53 5.45
CA GLY A 60 15.20 -7.23 4.03
C GLY A 60 16.48 -7.77 3.38
N ARG A 61 16.43 -7.96 2.05
CA ARG A 61 17.57 -8.38 1.26
C ARG A 61 18.37 -7.19 0.76
N TYR A 62 19.65 -7.40 0.47
CA TYR A 62 20.44 -6.46 -0.30
C TYR A 62 19.88 -6.40 -1.74
N MET A 63 19.74 -5.20 -2.29
CA MET A 63 19.34 -5.00 -3.68
C MET A 63 20.55 -4.61 -4.52
N PRO A 64 20.77 -5.25 -5.68
CA PRO A 64 21.84 -4.85 -6.60
C PRO A 64 21.67 -3.41 -7.07
N ASN A 65 22.77 -2.69 -7.23
CA ASN A 65 22.81 -1.32 -7.76
C ASN A 65 22.69 -1.25 -9.28
N ASN A 66 21.89 -2.13 -9.88
CA ASN A 66 21.64 -2.11 -11.32
C ASN A 66 20.70 -0.95 -11.69
N PRO A 67 20.93 -0.31 -12.85
CA PRO A 67 19.99 0.65 -13.40
C PRO A 67 18.60 0.05 -13.54
N TYR A 68 17.57 0.84 -13.27
CA TYR A 68 16.20 0.40 -13.44
C TYR A 68 15.35 1.52 -14.05
N LYS A 69 14.22 1.15 -14.66
CA LYS A 69 13.37 2.08 -15.39
C LYS A 69 11.96 2.11 -14.81
N VAL A 70 11.45 3.31 -14.55
CA VAL A 70 10.07 3.55 -14.12
C VAL A 70 9.47 4.65 -14.99
N ARG A 71 8.33 4.38 -15.64
CA ARG A 71 7.61 5.33 -16.50
C ARG A 71 8.52 6.00 -17.56
N GLY A 72 9.42 5.25 -18.15
CA GLY A 72 10.35 5.78 -19.15
C GLY A 72 11.58 6.48 -18.59
N VAL A 73 11.64 6.83 -17.32
CA VAL A 73 12.79 7.43 -16.65
C VAL A 73 13.73 6.34 -16.17
N THR A 74 15.01 6.43 -16.52
CA THR A 74 16.05 5.53 -16.03
C THR A 74 16.67 6.11 -14.77
N TYR A 75 16.69 5.31 -13.72
CA TYR A 75 17.35 5.62 -12.46
C TYR A 75 18.65 4.84 -12.37
N GLN A 76 19.73 5.55 -12.07
CA GLN A 76 21.07 4.97 -11.90
C GLN A 76 21.42 4.99 -10.41
N PRO A 77 21.40 3.85 -9.71
CA PRO A 77 21.86 3.79 -8.33
C PRO A 77 23.33 4.19 -8.21
N VAL A 78 23.66 4.84 -7.11
CA VAL A 78 25.03 5.24 -6.80
C VAL A 78 25.72 4.20 -5.92
N ASP A 79 27.03 4.14 -6.01
CA ASP A 79 27.85 3.25 -5.20
C ASP A 79 28.42 3.99 -4.00
N GLY A 80 27.98 3.60 -2.82
CA GLY A 80 28.70 3.87 -1.60
C GLY A 80 28.58 5.23 -0.92
N PRO A 81 29.41 5.44 0.08
CA PRO A 81 29.39 6.59 0.95
C PRO A 81 29.82 7.89 0.23
N GLY A 82 29.35 9.02 0.76
CA GLY A 82 29.70 10.34 0.26
C GLY A 82 28.67 10.95 -0.71
N TYR A 83 27.59 10.25 -1.03
CA TYR A 83 26.50 10.84 -1.81
C TYR A 83 25.82 11.96 -1.02
N VAL A 84 25.73 13.14 -1.62
CA VAL A 84 25.04 14.31 -1.07
C VAL A 84 24.11 14.86 -2.14
N ALA A 85 22.86 15.11 -1.76
CA ALA A 85 21.87 15.72 -2.64
C ALA A 85 20.94 16.62 -1.84
N THR A 86 20.40 17.63 -2.49
CA THR A 86 19.36 18.51 -1.96
C THR A 86 18.10 18.37 -2.83
N GLY A 87 16.93 18.35 -2.19
CA GLY A 87 15.68 18.22 -2.91
C GLY A 87 14.50 18.32 -1.96
N GLU A 88 13.30 18.18 -2.52
CA GLU A 88 12.09 18.10 -1.74
C GLU A 88 11.87 16.66 -1.24
N ALA A 89 11.40 16.54 -0.01
CA ALA A 89 10.98 15.28 0.58
C ALA A 89 9.46 15.23 0.72
N SER A 90 8.90 14.04 0.61
CA SER A 90 7.49 13.80 0.87
C SER A 90 7.30 12.58 1.76
N TRP A 91 6.15 12.49 2.40
CA TRP A 91 5.80 11.39 3.28
C TRP A 91 4.88 10.39 2.57
N TYR A 92 5.11 9.09 2.76
CA TYR A 92 4.29 8.02 2.17
C TYR A 92 2.84 7.99 2.64
N GLY A 93 2.58 8.47 3.85
CA GLY A 93 1.28 8.33 4.50
C GLY A 93 0.99 6.93 5.04
N GLN A 94 -0.17 6.82 5.67
CA GLN A 94 -0.65 5.56 6.27
C GLN A 94 -1.05 4.51 5.23
N ASP A 95 -1.25 4.90 3.98
CA ASP A 95 -1.68 3.98 2.92
C ASP A 95 -0.63 2.92 2.59
N PHE A 96 0.64 3.21 2.85
CA PHE A 96 1.74 2.27 2.65
C PHE A 96 2.05 1.42 3.89
N HIS A 97 1.55 1.81 5.05
CA HIS A 97 1.78 1.08 6.30
C HIS A 97 1.39 -0.40 6.19
N GLY A 98 2.29 -1.28 6.62
CA GLY A 98 2.10 -2.74 6.55
C GLY A 98 2.30 -3.35 5.17
N ARG A 99 2.81 -2.59 4.18
CA ARG A 99 3.16 -3.10 2.85
C ARG A 99 4.65 -3.44 2.78
N ARG A 100 5.02 -4.29 1.82
CA ARG A 100 6.43 -4.60 1.59
C ARG A 100 7.12 -3.46 0.86
N THR A 101 8.32 -3.13 1.32
CA THR A 101 9.27 -2.24 0.67
C THR A 101 10.01 -2.96 -0.47
N ALA A 102 10.80 -2.24 -1.22
CA ALA A 102 11.54 -2.80 -2.36
C ALA A 102 12.52 -3.91 -1.96
N ASN A 103 13.13 -3.83 -0.79
CA ASN A 103 14.03 -4.88 -0.28
C ASN A 103 13.30 -6.02 0.44
N GLY A 104 11.96 -5.94 0.58
CA GLY A 104 11.13 -6.97 1.19
C GLY A 104 10.82 -6.78 2.67
N GLU A 105 11.37 -5.75 3.32
CA GLU A 105 10.96 -5.35 4.67
C GLU A 105 9.50 -4.89 4.69
N ILE A 106 8.94 -4.67 5.85
CA ILE A 106 7.56 -4.18 5.98
C ILE A 106 7.62 -2.71 6.41
N PHE A 107 7.06 -1.84 5.59
CA PHE A 107 7.01 -0.42 5.92
C PHE A 107 6.15 -0.17 7.16
N GLY A 108 6.74 0.46 8.15
CA GLY A 108 6.07 0.95 9.35
C GLY A 108 6.08 2.47 9.38
N ALA A 109 4.90 3.10 9.33
CA ALA A 109 4.79 4.56 9.30
C ALA A 109 5.36 5.28 10.54
N TYR A 110 5.72 4.51 11.58
CA TYR A 110 6.32 5.01 12.82
C TYR A 110 7.82 4.71 12.94
N TYR A 111 8.43 4.14 11.90
CA TYR A 111 9.86 3.84 11.87
C TYR A 111 10.63 4.94 11.14
N LEU A 112 11.90 5.08 11.49
CA LEU A 112 12.82 5.99 10.82
C LEU A 112 13.39 5.31 9.56
N THR A 113 12.53 5.12 8.58
CA THR A 113 12.89 4.56 7.28
C THR A 113 12.53 5.54 6.16
N ALA A 114 13.17 5.39 5.02
CA ALA A 114 12.90 6.24 3.85
C ALA A 114 13.13 5.47 2.54
N ALA A 115 12.60 6.02 1.45
CA ALA A 115 12.91 5.61 0.11
C ALA A 115 13.93 6.54 -0.53
N SER A 116 14.74 5.97 -1.40
CA SER A 116 15.59 6.72 -2.31
C SER A 116 15.61 6.08 -3.69
N PRO A 117 15.52 6.88 -4.76
CA PRO A 117 15.62 6.32 -6.11
C PRO A 117 17.04 5.85 -6.44
N VAL A 118 18.07 6.33 -5.74
CA VAL A 118 19.47 6.12 -6.16
C VAL A 118 20.39 5.55 -5.07
N LEU A 119 20.06 5.68 -3.79
CA LEU A 119 20.92 5.16 -2.74
C LEU A 119 20.92 3.63 -2.72
N PRO A 120 22.01 2.97 -2.26
CA PRO A 120 22.02 1.53 -2.03
C PRO A 120 20.92 1.10 -1.05
N ILE A 121 20.39 -0.10 -1.22
CA ILE A 121 19.36 -0.66 -0.33
C ILE A 121 19.85 -2.04 0.17
N PRO A 122 19.89 -2.24 1.51
CA PRO A 122 19.71 -1.25 2.56
C PRO A 122 20.93 -0.37 2.76
N SER A 123 20.72 0.86 3.19
CA SER A 123 21.79 1.77 3.64
C SER A 123 21.24 2.74 4.68
N ASP A 124 22.10 3.50 5.34
CA ASP A 124 21.70 4.56 6.25
C ASP A 124 22.06 5.93 5.65
N ALA A 125 21.14 6.89 5.82
CA ALA A 125 21.34 8.24 5.34
C ALA A 125 21.00 9.26 6.44
N ARG A 126 21.76 10.35 6.48
CA ARG A 126 21.41 11.52 7.31
C ARG A 126 20.55 12.45 6.48
N VAL A 127 19.34 12.67 6.93
CA VAL A 127 18.41 13.65 6.35
C VAL A 127 18.40 14.91 7.20
N THR A 128 18.68 16.04 6.59
CA THR A 128 18.72 17.35 7.26
C THR A 128 17.63 18.25 6.69
N ASN A 129 16.77 18.78 7.56
CA ASN A 129 15.83 19.82 7.18
C ASN A 129 16.59 21.15 7.09
N LEU A 130 16.63 21.73 5.90
CA LEU A 130 17.40 22.96 5.63
C LEU A 130 16.77 24.23 6.23
N GLU A 131 15.48 24.20 6.57
CA GLU A 131 14.80 25.35 7.19
C GLU A 131 15.21 25.54 8.64
N ASN A 132 15.50 24.46 9.36
CA ASN A 132 15.77 24.50 10.80
C ASN A 132 17.05 23.79 11.24
N GLY A 133 17.83 23.22 10.31
CA GLY A 133 19.09 22.55 10.56
C GLY A 133 18.99 21.20 11.31
N ARG A 134 17.78 20.72 11.63
CA ARG A 134 17.62 19.45 12.35
C ARG A 134 17.87 18.26 11.43
N SER A 135 18.59 17.27 11.95
CA SER A 135 18.93 16.06 11.22
C SER A 135 18.41 14.81 11.90
N VAL A 136 18.14 13.80 11.11
CA VAL A 136 17.77 12.45 11.57
C VAL A 136 18.48 11.39 10.71
N MET A 137 18.89 10.29 11.34
CA MET A 137 19.36 9.11 10.61
C MET A 137 18.16 8.24 10.26
N VAL A 138 18.09 7.85 8.99
CA VAL A 138 17.03 6.98 8.48
C VAL A 138 17.64 5.78 7.76
N ARG A 139 16.96 4.64 7.84
CA ARG A 139 17.30 3.48 7.03
C ARG A 139 16.63 3.60 5.66
N ILE A 140 17.40 3.46 4.61
CA ILE A 140 16.90 3.37 3.24
C ILE A 140 16.59 1.91 2.93
N ASP A 141 15.31 1.58 2.85
CA ASP A 141 14.80 0.23 2.64
C ASP A 141 13.85 0.13 1.42
N ASP A 142 13.58 1.28 0.75
CA ASP A 142 12.63 1.33 -0.35
C ASP A 142 13.13 2.18 -1.52
N ARG A 143 12.50 1.99 -2.70
CA ARG A 143 12.73 2.75 -3.93
C ARG A 143 11.65 3.80 -4.15
N GLY A 144 12.04 4.99 -4.56
CA GLY A 144 11.20 6.15 -4.83
C GLY A 144 11.72 7.40 -4.13
N PRO A 145 10.97 8.52 -4.18
CA PRO A 145 9.75 8.74 -4.95
C PRO A 145 10.01 8.79 -6.47
N TYR A 146 8.97 8.52 -7.25
CA TYR A 146 9.02 8.58 -8.72
C TYR A 146 8.25 9.78 -9.29
N MET A 147 7.98 10.76 -8.46
CA MET A 147 7.38 12.02 -8.87
C MET A 147 8.49 13.01 -9.24
N GLN A 148 8.29 13.76 -10.32
CA GLN A 148 9.23 14.80 -10.71
C GLN A 148 9.35 15.87 -9.62
N GLY A 149 10.59 16.30 -9.34
CA GLY A 149 10.89 17.31 -8.33
C GLY A 149 11.02 16.81 -6.89
N ARG A 150 10.97 15.50 -6.69
CA ARG A 150 11.12 14.90 -5.34
C ARG A 150 12.12 13.76 -5.35
#